data_4dcefa5bdcd0a89825529ec554bf43e0
#
_entry.id   4dcefa5bdcd0a89825529ec554bf43e0
#
_cell.length_a   1.000
_cell.length_b   1.000
_cell.length_c   1.000
_cell.angle_alpha   90.00
_cell.angle_beta   90.00
_cell.angle_gamma   90.00
#
_symmetry.space_group_name_H-M   'P 1'
#
loop_
_entity.id
_entity.type
_entity.pdbx_description
1 polymer ?
#
loop_
_entity_poly.entity_id
_entity_poly.type
_entity_poly.pdbx_seq_one_letter_code
_entity_poly.pdbx_strand_id
1 'polypeptide(L)'
;MFGGFALDTGFRAWAEIDIDALLHNIKIIRSAIGDEAELIAVVKANAYGHGDTQLCRYLGDTVQGYAVACYDEAIGLRRTGISGRIVILGAIVESCIPGAVKDNISLTVFSADTAKKINDAAKAQGKRAEVFLAVDTGMSRLGLSCDEAGLCEALKICSCDALDTHCIFSHPACADIVSSPVTGRQKKIFETFIRVLEQHGAHIERKCFDNSAALLGYGRWGNLYKLGLIMHGLLPAENLHADLIPTLSLRTRVSQVKTLEAGEGVSYGHTFIAPRRIKTATLCIGYADGLPISLSNRGGVIIKGKYAPILGRICMDQMIIDISEIDDVQTGDVATIIGRDGELVVTVDDIAKLADTINYNIVCGIGMRVTRVYIKDGKQDSAYSYVNPDIR
;
A
#
# COMPACT_ATOMS: atom_id res chain seq x y z
N MET A 1 11.55 22.38 0.13
CA MET A 1 11.54 23.13 1.41
C MET A 1 10.29 22.69 2.17
N PHE A 2 10.41 21.65 3.02
CA PHE A 2 9.29 21.20 3.84
C PHE A 2 9.50 21.77 5.25
N GLY A 3 8.99 22.96 5.46
CA GLY A 3 8.85 23.52 6.80
C GLY A 3 7.67 22.77 7.46
N GLY A 4 7.96 22.02 8.52
CA GLY A 4 6.93 21.32 9.28
C GLY A 4 6.01 22.33 9.98
N PHE A 5 4.96 22.75 9.28
CA PHE A 5 3.83 23.38 9.93
C PHE A 5 3.04 22.26 10.61
N ALA A 6 3.09 22.21 11.94
CA ALA A 6 2.16 21.39 12.69
C ALA A 6 0.75 21.91 12.41
N LEU A 7 -0.02 21.15 11.62
CA LEU A 7 -1.43 21.44 11.39
C LEU A 7 -2.15 21.35 12.75
N ASP A 8 -2.88 22.39 13.11
CA ASP A 8 -3.77 22.33 14.28
C ASP A 8 -5.04 21.56 13.91
N THR A 9 -4.91 20.24 13.83
CA THR A 9 -5.96 19.35 13.34
C THR A 9 -6.99 18.98 14.39
N GLY A 10 -6.76 19.24 15.66
CA GLY A 10 -7.59 18.73 16.75
C GLY A 10 -7.54 17.19 16.95
N PHE A 11 -6.74 16.45 16.15
CA PHE A 11 -6.64 14.99 16.22
C PHE A 11 -5.61 14.55 17.26
N ARG A 12 -5.87 13.40 17.94
CA ARG A 12 -4.92 12.79 18.86
C ARG A 12 -3.72 12.14 18.14
N ALA A 13 -4.02 11.52 17.00
CA ALA A 13 -3.05 10.90 16.08
C ALA A 13 -3.59 10.96 14.65
N TRP A 14 -2.71 11.25 13.68
CA TRP A 14 -3.09 11.37 12.28
C TRP A 14 -1.93 11.00 11.36
N ALA A 15 -2.29 10.56 10.15
CA ALA A 15 -1.37 10.37 9.05
C ALA A 15 -1.55 11.51 8.04
N GLU A 16 -0.51 12.30 7.82
CA GLU A 16 -0.45 13.29 6.74
C GLU A 16 -0.08 12.57 5.45
N ILE A 17 -0.89 12.75 4.42
CA ILE A 17 -0.68 12.18 3.09
C ILE A 17 -0.40 13.32 2.11
N ASP A 18 0.82 13.39 1.64
CA ASP A 18 1.29 14.42 0.70
C ASP A 18 0.86 14.06 -0.72
N ILE A 19 -0.11 14.81 -1.25
CA ILE A 19 -0.66 14.60 -2.59
C ILE A 19 0.30 15.09 -3.67
N ASP A 20 1.07 16.14 -3.40
CA ASP A 20 2.04 16.65 -4.37
C ASP A 20 3.17 15.63 -4.57
N ALA A 21 3.62 15.00 -3.47
CA ALA A 21 4.57 13.88 -3.52
C ALA A 21 3.99 12.67 -4.27
N LEU A 22 2.73 12.31 -4.03
CA LEU A 22 2.04 11.24 -4.77
C LEU A 22 2.04 11.51 -6.29
N LEU A 23 1.63 12.70 -6.69
CA LEU A 23 1.58 13.08 -8.10
C LEU A 23 2.97 13.19 -8.74
N HIS A 24 3.98 13.63 -7.98
CA HIS A 24 5.37 13.59 -8.40
C HIS A 24 5.81 12.13 -8.68
N ASN A 25 5.54 11.21 -7.75
CA ASN A 25 5.90 9.80 -7.91
C ASN A 25 5.19 9.17 -9.12
N ILE A 26 3.92 9.50 -9.36
CA ILE A 26 3.21 9.07 -10.58
C ILE A 26 3.89 9.58 -11.84
N LYS A 27 4.39 10.82 -11.85
CA LYS A 27 5.16 11.37 -12.97
C LYS A 27 6.44 10.60 -13.25
N ILE A 28 7.20 10.27 -12.20
CA ILE A 28 8.42 9.44 -12.31
C ILE A 28 8.07 8.06 -12.87
N ILE A 29 7.00 7.43 -12.35
CA ILE A 29 6.52 6.13 -12.86
C ILE A 29 6.13 6.24 -14.34
N ARG A 30 5.36 7.26 -14.72
CA ARG A 30 4.97 7.49 -16.13
C ARG A 30 6.18 7.63 -17.06
N SER A 31 7.17 8.40 -16.64
CA SER A 31 8.42 8.54 -17.41
C SER A 31 9.14 7.20 -17.60
N ALA A 32 9.07 6.30 -16.61
CA ALA A 32 9.70 4.98 -16.68
C ALA A 32 8.93 3.99 -17.58
N ILE A 33 7.59 3.99 -17.55
CA ILE A 33 6.76 3.04 -18.33
C ILE A 33 6.38 3.54 -19.72
N GLY A 34 6.43 4.85 -19.97
CA GLY A 34 6.01 5.50 -21.22
C GLY A 34 4.52 5.81 -21.26
N ASP A 35 4.14 6.79 -22.09
CA ASP A 35 2.79 7.34 -22.17
C ASP A 35 1.75 6.36 -22.71
N GLU A 36 2.14 5.47 -23.62
CA GLU A 36 1.27 4.46 -24.25
C GLU A 36 0.92 3.28 -23.33
N ALA A 37 1.62 3.14 -22.20
CA ALA A 37 1.38 2.05 -21.28
C ALA A 37 0.19 2.35 -20.36
N GLU A 38 -0.62 1.33 -20.07
CA GLU A 38 -1.64 1.44 -19.02
C GLU A 38 -1.02 1.34 -17.63
N LEU A 39 -1.36 2.28 -16.76
CA LEU A 39 -1.00 2.25 -15.35
C LEU A 39 -2.24 1.97 -14.50
N ILE A 40 -2.23 0.84 -13.80
CA ILE A 40 -3.24 0.48 -12.80
C ILE A 40 -2.64 0.75 -11.42
N ALA A 41 -3.23 1.69 -10.69
CA ALA A 41 -2.83 2.00 -9.32
C ALA A 41 -3.31 0.90 -8.36
N VAL A 42 -2.39 0.27 -7.64
CA VAL A 42 -2.74 -0.77 -6.66
C VAL A 42 -3.11 -0.10 -5.34
N VAL A 43 -4.40 -0.08 -5.03
CA VAL A 43 -4.98 0.61 -3.87
C VAL A 43 -5.59 -0.34 -2.83
N LYS A 44 -5.28 -1.63 -2.90
CA LYS A 44 -5.69 -2.63 -1.90
C LYS A 44 -5.16 -2.28 -0.50
N ALA A 45 -5.75 -2.89 0.53
CA ALA A 45 -5.40 -2.65 1.94
C ALA A 45 -5.43 -1.15 2.28
N ASN A 46 -6.54 -0.50 1.88
CA ASN A 46 -6.74 0.93 2.10
C ASN A 46 -5.61 1.78 1.47
N ALA A 47 -5.26 1.48 0.21
CA ALA A 47 -4.11 2.05 -0.50
C ALA A 47 -2.82 2.00 0.34
N TYR A 48 -2.49 0.82 0.86
CA TYR A 48 -1.35 0.62 1.76
C TYR A 48 -1.42 1.56 2.99
N GLY A 49 -2.60 1.70 3.57
CA GLY A 49 -2.84 2.54 4.74
C GLY A 49 -3.03 4.04 4.47
N HIS A 50 -2.92 4.49 3.23
CA HIS A 50 -2.98 5.92 2.86
C HIS A 50 -4.40 6.46 2.63
N GLY A 51 -5.41 5.57 2.53
CA GLY A 51 -6.79 5.96 2.23
C GLY A 51 -7.16 5.79 0.76
N ASP A 52 -7.76 4.64 0.43
CA ASP A 52 -8.02 4.20 -0.93
C ASP A 52 -8.95 5.14 -1.72
N THR A 53 -10.10 5.47 -1.15
CA THR A 53 -11.11 6.32 -1.79
C THR A 53 -10.58 7.71 -2.12
N GLN A 54 -9.88 8.34 -1.17
CA GLN A 54 -9.35 9.69 -1.39
C GLN A 54 -8.21 9.67 -2.40
N LEU A 55 -7.29 8.68 -2.29
CA LEU A 55 -6.23 8.54 -3.28
C LEU A 55 -6.78 8.32 -4.68
N CYS A 56 -7.81 7.48 -4.86
CA CYS A 56 -8.45 7.30 -6.16
C CYS A 56 -8.99 8.63 -6.73
N ARG A 57 -9.55 9.50 -5.89
CA ARG A 57 -10.02 10.83 -6.32
C ARG A 57 -8.89 11.74 -6.77
N TYR A 58 -7.77 11.76 -6.02
CA TYR A 58 -6.61 12.60 -6.38
C TYR A 58 -5.86 12.07 -7.61
N LEU A 59 -5.79 10.75 -7.77
CA LEU A 59 -5.18 10.13 -8.94
C LEU A 59 -6.00 10.37 -10.22
N GLY A 60 -7.35 10.30 -10.13
CA GLY A 60 -8.24 10.60 -11.26
C GLY A 60 -7.77 9.97 -12.57
N ASP A 61 -7.66 10.80 -13.59
CA ASP A 61 -7.27 10.38 -14.95
C ASP A 61 -5.75 10.15 -15.14
N THR A 62 -4.93 10.34 -14.09
CA THR A 62 -3.48 10.05 -14.18
C THR A 62 -3.18 8.55 -14.28
N VAL A 63 -4.17 7.71 -13.96
CA VAL A 63 -4.10 6.24 -14.05
C VAL A 63 -5.30 5.70 -14.86
N GLN A 64 -5.16 4.54 -15.49
CA GLN A 64 -6.21 3.92 -16.29
C GLN A 64 -7.13 3.00 -15.48
N GLY A 65 -6.87 2.86 -14.17
CA GLY A 65 -7.71 2.10 -13.28
C GLY A 65 -7.05 1.82 -11.93
N TYR A 66 -7.77 1.09 -11.12
CA TYR A 66 -7.39 0.76 -9.74
C TYR A 66 -7.40 -0.75 -9.54
N ALA A 67 -6.48 -1.26 -8.72
CA ALA A 67 -6.42 -2.67 -8.39
C ALA A 67 -6.58 -2.88 -6.88
N VAL A 68 -7.44 -3.81 -6.52
CA VAL A 68 -7.78 -4.18 -5.15
C VAL A 68 -7.58 -5.68 -4.92
N ALA A 69 -7.68 -6.15 -3.67
CA ALA A 69 -7.46 -7.55 -3.34
C ALA A 69 -8.75 -8.39 -3.42
N CYS A 70 -9.90 -7.82 -3.09
CA CYS A 70 -11.16 -8.54 -2.92
C CYS A 70 -12.37 -7.72 -3.37
N TYR A 71 -13.53 -8.39 -3.39
CA TYR A 71 -14.79 -7.77 -3.80
C TYR A 71 -15.25 -6.66 -2.86
N ASP A 72 -15.01 -6.81 -1.54
CA ASP A 72 -15.43 -5.80 -0.56
C ASP A 72 -14.71 -4.46 -0.76
N GLU A 73 -13.41 -4.49 -1.09
CA GLU A 73 -12.66 -3.29 -1.44
C GLU A 73 -13.18 -2.68 -2.75
N ALA A 74 -13.44 -3.50 -3.77
CA ALA A 74 -13.92 -3.04 -5.07
C ALA A 74 -15.29 -2.35 -4.96
N ILE A 75 -16.25 -2.97 -4.26
CA ILE A 75 -17.58 -2.40 -4.07
C ILE A 75 -17.55 -1.18 -3.14
N GLY A 76 -16.62 -1.15 -2.18
CA GLY A 76 -16.35 0.03 -1.36
C GLY A 76 -16.03 1.24 -2.23
N LEU A 77 -15.07 1.11 -3.15
CA LEU A 77 -14.70 2.16 -4.10
C LEU A 77 -15.89 2.56 -5.02
N ARG A 78 -16.64 1.59 -5.54
CA ARG A 78 -17.83 1.90 -6.37
C ARG A 78 -18.86 2.73 -5.60
N ARG A 79 -19.16 2.37 -4.34
CA ARG A 79 -20.13 3.09 -3.48
C ARG A 79 -19.68 4.52 -3.16
N THR A 80 -18.39 4.81 -3.21
CA THR A 80 -17.85 6.18 -3.02
C THR A 80 -17.76 6.98 -4.32
N GLY A 81 -18.27 6.45 -5.44
CA GLY A 81 -18.38 7.15 -6.72
C GLY A 81 -17.20 6.97 -7.67
N ILE A 82 -16.27 6.06 -7.39
CA ILE A 82 -15.18 5.75 -8.32
C ILE A 82 -15.76 4.98 -9.52
N SER A 83 -15.75 5.61 -10.70
CA SER A 83 -16.36 5.08 -11.93
C SER A 83 -15.38 4.38 -12.87
N GLY A 84 -14.08 4.65 -12.76
CA GLY A 84 -13.02 4.05 -13.59
C GLY A 84 -12.90 2.53 -13.42
N ARG A 85 -12.00 1.91 -14.18
CA ARG A 85 -11.70 0.48 -14.06
C ARG A 85 -11.28 0.12 -12.64
N ILE A 86 -11.88 -0.93 -12.07
CA ILE A 86 -11.45 -1.54 -10.81
C ILE A 86 -11.24 -3.02 -11.08
N VAL A 87 -10.04 -3.53 -10.80
CA VAL A 87 -9.70 -4.94 -10.99
C VAL A 87 -9.40 -5.62 -9.65
N ILE A 88 -10.03 -6.77 -9.40
CA ILE A 88 -9.71 -7.63 -8.27
C ILE A 88 -8.54 -8.52 -8.66
N LEU A 89 -7.39 -8.37 -7.96
CA LEU A 89 -6.16 -9.14 -8.23
C LEU A 89 -6.19 -10.55 -7.63
N GLY A 90 -7.02 -10.80 -6.63
CA GLY A 90 -7.19 -12.09 -5.98
C GLY A 90 -8.27 -12.95 -6.64
N ALA A 91 -8.50 -14.14 -6.07
CA ALA A 91 -9.66 -14.96 -6.42
C ALA A 91 -10.96 -14.29 -5.95
N ILE A 92 -11.99 -14.36 -6.77
CA ILE A 92 -13.32 -13.93 -6.35
C ILE A 92 -14.07 -15.09 -5.70
N VAL A 93 -14.82 -14.80 -4.63
CA VAL A 93 -15.79 -15.73 -4.06
C VAL A 93 -16.96 -15.89 -5.03
N GLU A 94 -17.38 -17.12 -5.32
CA GLU A 94 -18.35 -17.43 -6.38
C GLU A 94 -19.67 -16.65 -6.23
N SER A 95 -20.18 -16.54 -5.00
CA SER A 95 -21.43 -15.79 -4.71
C SER A 95 -21.33 -14.29 -5.02
N CYS A 96 -20.12 -13.74 -5.13
CA CYS A 96 -19.87 -12.33 -5.46
C CYS A 96 -19.82 -12.08 -6.99
N ILE A 97 -19.71 -13.12 -7.82
CA ILE A 97 -19.56 -12.98 -9.28
C ILE A 97 -20.70 -12.15 -9.89
N PRO A 98 -21.99 -12.44 -9.63
CA PRO A 98 -23.07 -11.65 -10.23
C PRO A 98 -23.03 -10.17 -9.85
N GLY A 99 -22.66 -9.86 -8.61
CA GLY A 99 -22.49 -8.49 -8.14
C GLY A 99 -21.32 -7.79 -8.83
N ALA A 100 -20.18 -8.46 -8.95
CA ALA A 100 -19.00 -7.90 -9.61
C ALA A 100 -19.26 -7.57 -11.08
N VAL A 101 -19.96 -8.48 -11.81
CA VAL A 101 -20.38 -8.25 -13.19
C VAL A 101 -21.37 -7.07 -13.28
N LYS A 102 -22.34 -7.00 -12.36
CA LYS A 102 -23.32 -5.90 -12.30
C LYS A 102 -22.63 -4.56 -12.15
N ASP A 103 -21.63 -4.47 -11.29
CA ASP A 103 -20.93 -3.24 -10.93
C ASP A 103 -19.72 -2.94 -11.83
N ASN A 104 -19.56 -3.69 -12.95
CA ASN A 104 -18.47 -3.56 -13.92
C ASN A 104 -17.09 -3.59 -13.23
N ILE A 105 -16.88 -4.59 -12.38
CA ILE A 105 -15.59 -4.85 -11.73
C ILE A 105 -14.88 -5.93 -12.55
N SER A 106 -13.64 -5.65 -12.94
CA SER A 106 -12.78 -6.57 -13.69
C SER A 106 -12.27 -7.68 -12.76
N LEU A 107 -12.24 -8.91 -13.24
CA LEU A 107 -11.96 -10.08 -12.42
C LEU A 107 -10.70 -10.82 -12.89
N THR A 108 -9.87 -11.24 -11.93
CA THR A 108 -8.77 -12.15 -12.23
C THR A 108 -9.29 -13.58 -12.41
N VAL A 109 -8.89 -14.21 -13.51
CA VAL A 109 -9.24 -15.59 -13.84
C VAL A 109 -8.00 -16.45 -14.04
N PHE A 110 -8.06 -17.68 -13.53
CA PHE A 110 -7.01 -18.70 -13.64
C PHE A 110 -7.58 -20.13 -13.58
N SER A 111 -8.85 -20.28 -13.94
CA SER A 111 -9.50 -21.57 -14.23
C SER A 111 -10.65 -21.37 -15.19
N ALA A 112 -10.85 -22.32 -16.11
CA ALA A 112 -11.97 -22.29 -17.04
C ALA A 112 -13.32 -22.43 -16.34
N ASP A 113 -13.40 -23.12 -15.18
CA ASP A 113 -14.63 -23.21 -14.37
C ASP A 113 -15.07 -21.83 -13.85
N THR A 114 -14.15 -21.08 -13.22
CA THR A 114 -14.47 -19.72 -12.77
C THR A 114 -14.81 -18.79 -13.94
N ALA A 115 -14.05 -18.87 -15.04
CA ALA A 115 -14.32 -18.08 -16.24
C ALA A 115 -15.72 -18.39 -16.81
N LYS A 116 -16.12 -19.66 -16.83
CA LYS A 116 -17.47 -20.07 -17.26
C LYS A 116 -18.56 -19.44 -16.37
N LYS A 117 -18.39 -19.45 -15.04
CA LYS A 117 -19.35 -18.84 -14.11
C LYS A 117 -19.47 -17.32 -14.33
N ILE A 118 -18.36 -16.63 -14.57
CA ILE A 118 -18.34 -15.20 -14.91
C ILE A 118 -19.04 -14.96 -16.24
N ASN A 119 -18.75 -15.77 -17.26
CA ASN A 119 -19.37 -15.72 -18.58
C ASN A 119 -20.90 -15.91 -18.51
N ASP A 120 -21.35 -16.92 -17.75
CA ASP A 120 -22.78 -17.21 -17.56
C ASP A 120 -23.49 -16.04 -16.83
N ALA A 121 -22.85 -15.46 -15.79
CA ALA A 121 -23.36 -14.28 -15.10
C ALA A 121 -23.42 -13.05 -16.00
N ALA A 122 -22.43 -12.85 -16.87
CA ALA A 122 -22.39 -11.76 -17.83
C ALA A 122 -23.52 -11.90 -18.87
N LYS A 123 -23.70 -13.10 -19.42
CA LYS A 123 -24.81 -13.41 -20.35
C LYS A 123 -26.17 -13.16 -19.72
N ALA A 124 -26.40 -13.64 -18.49
CA ALA A 124 -27.63 -13.44 -17.77
C ALA A 124 -27.99 -11.96 -17.54
N GLN A 125 -26.97 -11.08 -17.54
CA GLN A 125 -27.14 -9.64 -17.38
C GLN A 125 -27.06 -8.86 -18.70
N GLY A 126 -26.92 -9.53 -19.84
CA GLY A 126 -26.74 -8.88 -21.15
C GLY A 126 -25.47 -8.03 -21.25
N LYS A 127 -24.41 -8.43 -20.53
CA LYS A 127 -23.14 -7.71 -20.46
C LYS A 127 -21.97 -8.52 -21.02
N ARG A 128 -20.85 -7.85 -21.20
CA ARG A 128 -19.53 -8.48 -21.28
C ARG A 128 -18.77 -8.18 -19.99
N ALA A 129 -18.08 -9.16 -19.45
CA ALA A 129 -17.25 -9.00 -18.25
C ALA A 129 -15.78 -8.92 -18.66
N GLU A 130 -15.09 -7.87 -18.21
CA GLU A 130 -13.64 -7.74 -18.39
C GLU A 130 -12.92 -8.67 -17.43
N VAL A 131 -11.94 -9.43 -17.94
CA VAL A 131 -11.15 -10.36 -17.12
C VAL A 131 -9.64 -10.19 -17.37
N PHE A 132 -8.87 -10.49 -16.33
CA PHE A 132 -7.41 -10.50 -16.33
C PHE A 132 -6.93 -11.94 -16.16
N LEU A 133 -6.30 -12.50 -17.17
CA LEU A 133 -5.80 -13.87 -17.16
C LEU A 133 -4.49 -13.95 -16.37
N ALA A 134 -4.50 -14.66 -15.24
CA ALA A 134 -3.33 -14.86 -14.43
C ALA A 134 -2.59 -16.14 -14.79
N VAL A 135 -1.26 -16.06 -14.89
CA VAL A 135 -0.36 -17.18 -15.21
C VAL A 135 0.70 -17.30 -14.12
N ASP A 136 0.90 -18.50 -13.59
CA ASP A 136 1.92 -18.77 -12.58
C ASP A 136 3.23 -19.18 -13.24
N THR A 137 4.20 -18.30 -13.21
CA THR A 137 5.54 -18.54 -13.74
C THR A 137 6.56 -18.95 -12.69
N GLY A 138 6.10 -19.20 -11.44
CA GLY A 138 6.94 -19.64 -10.33
C GLY A 138 6.82 -18.79 -9.06
N MET A 139 5.74 -17.99 -8.91
CA MET A 139 5.34 -17.39 -7.63
C MET A 139 4.62 -18.43 -6.74
N SER A 140 3.99 -19.45 -7.35
CA SER A 140 3.27 -20.55 -6.69
C SER A 140 2.16 -20.07 -5.75
N ARG A 141 1.46 -19.00 -6.15
CA ARG A 141 0.39 -18.42 -5.35
C ARG A 141 -0.97 -18.53 -6.02
N LEU A 142 -1.09 -18.09 -7.27
CA LEU A 142 -2.28 -18.20 -8.12
C LEU A 142 -1.85 -18.03 -9.59
N GLY A 143 -2.65 -18.54 -10.50
CA GLY A 143 -2.40 -18.48 -11.95
C GLY A 143 -2.48 -19.85 -12.60
N LEU A 144 -2.68 -19.87 -13.91
CA LEU A 144 -2.59 -21.08 -14.72
C LEU A 144 -1.15 -21.59 -14.75
N SER A 145 -0.95 -22.91 -14.77
CA SER A 145 0.36 -23.50 -15.04
C SER A 145 0.86 -23.14 -16.45
N CYS A 146 2.19 -23.08 -16.62
CA CYS A 146 2.79 -22.77 -17.93
C CYS A 146 3.12 -24.04 -18.71
N ASP A 147 2.24 -25.04 -18.68
CA ASP A 147 2.31 -26.32 -19.39
C ASP A 147 1.11 -26.49 -20.34
N GLU A 148 0.97 -27.67 -20.94
CA GLU A 148 -0.12 -28.00 -21.85
C GLU A 148 -1.50 -27.90 -21.17
N ALA A 149 -1.61 -28.28 -19.90
CA ALA A 149 -2.86 -28.20 -19.16
C ALA A 149 -3.28 -26.72 -18.95
N GLY A 150 -2.37 -25.86 -18.52
CA GLY A 150 -2.63 -24.44 -18.39
C GLY A 150 -2.93 -23.74 -19.72
N LEU A 151 -2.28 -24.17 -20.82
CA LEU A 151 -2.59 -23.68 -22.16
C LEU A 151 -4.03 -24.05 -22.56
N CYS A 152 -4.45 -25.28 -22.35
CA CYS A 152 -5.82 -25.72 -22.62
C CYS A 152 -6.86 -24.91 -21.82
N GLU A 153 -6.58 -24.64 -20.54
CA GLU A 153 -7.43 -23.79 -19.71
C GLU A 153 -7.48 -22.33 -20.23
N ALA A 154 -6.33 -21.76 -20.60
CA ALA A 154 -6.25 -20.40 -21.17
C ALA A 154 -7.08 -20.26 -22.44
N LEU A 155 -6.99 -21.24 -23.35
CA LEU A 155 -7.77 -21.26 -24.60
C LEU A 155 -9.29 -21.33 -24.33
N LYS A 156 -9.71 -22.16 -23.36
CA LYS A 156 -11.12 -22.20 -22.94
C LYS A 156 -11.60 -20.85 -22.38
N ILE A 157 -10.78 -20.19 -21.56
CA ILE A 157 -11.08 -18.86 -21.02
C ILE A 157 -11.25 -17.85 -22.17
N CYS A 158 -10.28 -17.78 -23.08
CA CYS A 158 -10.30 -16.86 -24.22
C CYS A 158 -11.44 -17.14 -25.21
N SER A 159 -12.02 -18.36 -25.23
CA SER A 159 -13.15 -18.70 -26.09
C SER A 159 -14.51 -18.33 -25.51
N CYS A 160 -14.58 -17.81 -24.28
CA CYS A 160 -15.83 -17.39 -23.65
C CYS A 160 -16.35 -16.10 -24.29
N ASP A 161 -17.49 -16.17 -24.97
CA ASP A 161 -18.06 -15.10 -25.81
C ASP A 161 -18.55 -13.85 -25.06
N ALA A 162 -18.93 -13.97 -23.79
CA ALA A 162 -19.30 -12.84 -22.92
C ALA A 162 -18.15 -12.34 -22.03
N LEU A 163 -16.92 -12.85 -22.25
CA LEU A 163 -15.73 -12.31 -21.59
C LEU A 163 -14.93 -11.40 -22.54
N ASP A 164 -14.28 -10.41 -21.97
CA ASP A 164 -13.24 -9.61 -22.58
C ASP A 164 -11.94 -9.85 -21.81
N THR A 165 -11.04 -10.65 -22.39
CA THR A 165 -9.74 -10.94 -21.78
C THR A 165 -8.80 -9.78 -22.05
N HIS A 166 -8.88 -8.76 -21.21
CA HIS A 166 -8.16 -7.49 -21.36
C HIS A 166 -6.64 -7.63 -21.23
N CYS A 167 -6.20 -8.43 -20.25
CA CYS A 167 -4.78 -8.53 -19.92
C CYS A 167 -4.40 -9.96 -19.56
N ILE A 168 -3.20 -10.40 -20.01
CA ILE A 168 -2.51 -11.56 -19.45
C ILE A 168 -1.39 -11.08 -18.52
N PHE A 169 -1.30 -11.65 -17.31
CA PHE A 169 -0.29 -11.22 -16.35
C PHE A 169 0.32 -12.36 -15.55
N SER A 170 1.54 -12.12 -15.08
CA SER A 170 2.19 -12.91 -14.02
C SER A 170 2.72 -12.00 -12.92
N HIS A 171 3.46 -12.58 -11.96
CA HIS A 171 4.04 -11.82 -10.86
C HIS A 171 5.43 -12.34 -10.50
N PRO A 172 6.49 -11.51 -10.56
CA PRO A 172 7.84 -11.93 -10.20
C PRO A 172 7.96 -12.14 -8.69
N ALA A 173 8.56 -13.27 -8.30
CA ALA A 173 8.69 -13.68 -6.89
C ALA A 173 9.89 -13.05 -6.18
N CYS A 174 10.97 -12.75 -6.92
CA CYS A 174 12.27 -12.33 -6.36
C CYS A 174 12.82 -11.09 -7.07
N ALA A 175 11.96 -10.16 -7.51
CA ALA A 175 12.42 -8.98 -8.23
C ALA A 175 13.11 -7.95 -7.31
N ASP A 176 12.87 -8.01 -6.02
CA ASP A 176 13.54 -7.28 -4.95
C ASP A 176 14.98 -7.77 -4.71
N ILE A 177 15.32 -8.98 -5.15
CA ILE A 177 16.66 -9.55 -5.08
C ILE A 177 17.30 -9.48 -6.48
N VAL A 178 17.89 -8.33 -6.82
CA VAL A 178 18.43 -8.05 -8.18
C VAL A 178 19.43 -9.10 -8.66
N SER A 179 20.19 -9.73 -7.77
CA SER A 179 21.14 -10.81 -8.09
C SER A 179 20.46 -12.16 -8.38
N SER A 180 19.15 -12.31 -8.08
CA SER A 180 18.45 -13.57 -8.24
C SER A 180 18.16 -13.87 -9.72
N PRO A 181 18.52 -15.07 -10.22
CA PRO A 181 18.18 -15.47 -11.60
C PRO A 181 16.68 -15.82 -11.76
N VAL A 182 15.90 -15.84 -10.66
CA VAL A 182 14.50 -16.28 -10.66
C VAL A 182 13.63 -15.40 -11.53
N THR A 183 13.74 -14.07 -11.38
CA THR A 183 12.96 -13.11 -12.14
C THR A 183 13.16 -13.26 -13.66
N GLY A 184 14.42 -13.42 -14.10
CA GLY A 184 14.73 -13.65 -15.50
C GLY A 184 14.17 -14.98 -16.04
N ARG A 185 14.19 -16.05 -15.24
CA ARG A 185 13.56 -17.33 -15.60
C ARG A 185 12.05 -17.22 -15.72
N GLN A 186 11.39 -16.59 -14.72
CA GLN A 186 9.95 -16.37 -14.73
C GLN A 186 9.52 -15.57 -15.97
N LYS A 187 10.27 -14.53 -16.33
CA LYS A 187 10.02 -13.72 -17.52
C LYS A 187 10.06 -14.57 -18.80
N LYS A 188 11.10 -15.40 -18.98
CA LYS A 188 11.22 -16.30 -20.14
C LYS A 188 10.06 -17.30 -20.22
N ILE A 189 9.63 -17.86 -19.10
CA ILE A 189 8.48 -18.77 -19.03
C ILE A 189 7.22 -18.02 -19.49
N PHE A 190 7.00 -16.80 -18.99
CA PHE A 190 5.85 -15.98 -19.36
C PHE A 190 5.82 -15.63 -20.84
N GLU A 191 6.94 -15.17 -21.39
CA GLU A 191 7.09 -14.87 -22.83
C GLU A 191 6.83 -16.10 -23.72
N THR A 192 7.31 -17.26 -23.27
CA THR A 192 7.08 -18.52 -23.99
C THR A 192 5.61 -18.90 -23.96
N PHE A 193 4.95 -18.81 -22.81
CA PHE A 193 3.54 -19.12 -22.68
C PHE A 193 2.67 -18.21 -23.57
N ILE A 194 2.93 -16.90 -23.57
CA ILE A 194 2.22 -15.94 -24.44
C ILE A 194 2.38 -16.32 -25.91
N ARG A 195 3.62 -16.57 -26.35
CA ARG A 195 3.90 -16.95 -27.76
C ARG A 195 3.15 -18.21 -28.15
N VAL A 196 3.12 -19.23 -27.30
CA VAL A 196 2.39 -20.48 -27.57
C VAL A 196 0.88 -20.24 -27.62
N LEU A 197 0.35 -19.42 -26.70
CA LEU A 197 -1.05 -19.04 -26.68
C LEU A 197 -1.46 -18.31 -27.98
N GLU A 198 -0.65 -17.38 -28.45
CA GLU A 198 -0.85 -16.65 -29.71
C GLU A 198 -0.79 -17.58 -30.96
N GLN A 199 0.10 -18.56 -30.95
CA GLN A 199 0.16 -19.59 -32.00
C GLN A 199 -1.12 -20.45 -32.09
N HIS A 200 -1.86 -20.57 -31.01
CA HIS A 200 -3.17 -21.25 -30.97
C HIS A 200 -4.35 -20.31 -31.21
N GLY A 201 -4.09 -19.09 -31.66
CA GLY A 201 -5.11 -18.14 -32.12
C GLY A 201 -5.72 -17.26 -31.01
N ALA A 202 -5.24 -17.33 -29.76
CA ALA A 202 -5.66 -16.44 -28.70
C ALA A 202 -4.68 -15.27 -28.53
N HIS A 203 -5.12 -14.07 -28.91
CA HIS A 203 -4.32 -12.85 -28.80
C HIS A 203 -4.87 -11.96 -27.69
N ILE A 204 -4.01 -11.62 -26.71
CA ILE A 204 -4.34 -10.71 -25.62
C ILE A 204 -3.42 -9.50 -25.74
N GLU A 205 -4.00 -8.33 -25.93
CA GLU A 205 -3.24 -7.11 -26.24
C GLU A 205 -2.38 -6.64 -25.07
N ARG A 206 -2.94 -6.62 -23.88
CA ARG A 206 -2.25 -6.12 -22.69
C ARG A 206 -1.49 -7.22 -21.98
N LYS A 207 -0.21 -6.95 -21.69
CA LYS A 207 0.73 -7.89 -21.08
C LYS A 207 1.37 -7.21 -19.86
N CYS A 208 1.32 -7.88 -18.70
CA CYS A 208 1.86 -7.34 -17.46
C CYS A 208 2.66 -8.39 -16.71
N PHE A 209 3.93 -8.10 -16.47
CA PHE A 209 4.80 -8.93 -15.63
C PHE A 209 5.31 -8.17 -14.42
N ASP A 210 5.55 -6.86 -14.59
CA ASP A 210 6.28 -6.06 -13.62
C ASP A 210 5.46 -5.74 -12.37
N ASN A 211 6.11 -5.88 -11.22
CA ASN A 211 5.78 -5.19 -9.98
C ASN A 211 6.73 -4.00 -9.79
N SER A 212 6.62 -3.27 -8.68
CA SER A 212 7.47 -2.11 -8.39
C SER A 212 8.97 -2.44 -8.43
N ALA A 213 9.37 -3.60 -7.88
CA ALA A 213 10.78 -4.03 -7.87
C ALA A 213 11.27 -4.40 -9.27
N ALA A 214 10.45 -5.11 -10.05
CA ALA A 214 10.82 -5.51 -11.41
C ALA A 214 10.99 -4.29 -12.32
N LEU A 215 10.10 -3.31 -12.24
CA LEU A 215 10.22 -2.06 -13.00
C LEU A 215 11.51 -1.32 -12.69
N LEU A 216 11.84 -1.15 -11.40
CA LEU A 216 13.03 -0.42 -10.98
C LEU A 216 14.34 -1.18 -11.23
N GLY A 217 14.34 -2.51 -11.06
CA GLY A 217 15.55 -3.32 -11.15
C GLY A 217 15.87 -3.86 -12.55
N TYR A 218 14.85 -4.05 -13.40
CA TYR A 218 15.00 -4.70 -14.71
C TYR A 218 14.47 -3.84 -15.87
N GLY A 219 13.94 -2.66 -15.58
CA GLY A 219 13.32 -1.79 -16.56
C GLY A 219 11.94 -2.28 -17.02
N ARG A 220 11.35 -1.55 -17.93
CA ARG A 220 9.99 -1.83 -18.40
C ARG A 220 9.90 -3.09 -19.27
N TRP A 221 8.82 -3.86 -19.06
CA TRP A 221 8.42 -4.93 -19.92
C TRP A 221 6.88 -4.97 -20.00
N GLY A 222 6.34 -5.25 -21.18
CA GLY A 222 4.89 -5.20 -21.39
C GLY A 222 4.35 -3.79 -21.65
N ASN A 223 3.03 -3.67 -21.58
CA ASN A 223 2.30 -2.44 -21.90
C ASN A 223 1.15 -2.14 -20.91
N LEU A 224 1.08 -2.89 -19.81
CA LEU A 224 0.24 -2.62 -18.64
C LEU A 224 1.05 -2.85 -17.36
N TYR A 225 0.95 -1.93 -16.42
CA TYR A 225 1.68 -1.97 -15.15
C TYR A 225 0.72 -1.86 -13.97
N LYS A 226 0.92 -2.73 -12.96
CA LYS A 226 0.18 -2.72 -11.70
C LYS A 226 1.13 -2.34 -10.58
N LEU A 227 1.15 -1.07 -10.21
CA LEU A 227 2.14 -0.52 -9.28
C LEU A 227 1.45 0.02 -8.02
N GLY A 228 2.06 -0.22 -6.87
CA GLY A 228 1.56 0.20 -5.57
C GLY A 228 2.61 0.96 -4.78
N LEU A 229 3.57 0.25 -4.19
CA LEU A 229 4.51 0.79 -3.21
C LEU A 229 5.24 2.05 -3.67
N ILE A 230 5.76 2.05 -4.90
CA ILE A 230 6.50 3.20 -5.44
C ILE A 230 5.65 4.44 -5.67
N MET A 231 4.33 4.32 -5.78
CA MET A 231 3.44 5.48 -5.78
C MET A 231 3.49 6.23 -4.45
N HIS A 232 3.73 5.49 -3.36
CA HIS A 232 3.84 6.04 -2.01
C HIS A 232 5.26 6.50 -1.65
N GLY A 233 6.18 6.50 -2.62
CA GLY A 233 7.56 6.93 -2.40
C GLY A 233 8.39 5.96 -1.56
N LEU A 234 7.97 4.68 -1.50
CA LEU A 234 8.66 3.63 -0.78
C LEU A 234 9.37 2.69 -1.77
N LEU A 235 10.60 2.33 -1.46
CA LEU A 235 11.38 1.41 -2.28
C LEU A 235 11.16 -0.04 -1.84
N PRO A 236 11.02 -0.99 -2.78
CA PRO A 236 10.80 -2.40 -2.44
C PRO A 236 12.07 -3.12 -1.97
N ALA A 237 13.25 -2.53 -2.13
CA ALA A 237 14.54 -3.03 -1.65
C ALA A 237 15.56 -1.88 -1.54
N GLU A 238 16.54 -2.02 -0.63
CA GLU A 238 17.55 -0.98 -0.34
C GLU A 238 18.48 -0.67 -1.53
N ASN A 239 18.70 -1.62 -2.42
CA ASN A 239 19.57 -1.49 -3.59
C ASN A 239 18.84 -0.97 -4.85
N LEU A 240 17.58 -0.64 -4.75
CA LEU A 240 16.81 -0.01 -5.82
C LEU A 240 16.73 1.49 -5.59
N HIS A 241 16.84 2.25 -6.67
CA HIS A 241 16.88 3.71 -6.60
C HIS A 241 15.89 4.32 -7.59
N ALA A 242 15.17 5.33 -7.14
CA ALA A 242 14.34 6.20 -7.95
C ALA A 242 14.16 7.53 -7.20
N ASP A 243 13.91 8.61 -7.94
CA ASP A 243 13.67 9.93 -7.36
C ASP A 243 12.22 10.04 -6.85
N LEU A 244 11.92 9.24 -5.83
CA LEU A 244 10.61 9.15 -5.21
C LEU A 244 10.58 9.91 -3.89
N ILE A 245 9.43 10.50 -3.60
CA ILE A 245 9.19 11.26 -2.37
C ILE A 245 8.22 10.46 -1.50
N PRO A 246 8.58 10.11 -0.24
CA PRO A 246 7.66 9.47 0.68
C PRO A 246 6.40 10.33 0.90
N THR A 247 5.24 9.72 0.77
CA THR A 247 3.95 10.43 0.82
C THR A 247 3.35 10.51 2.21
N LEU A 248 3.84 9.70 3.18
CA LEU A 248 3.21 9.56 4.49
C LEU A 248 4.09 10.08 5.62
N SER A 249 3.48 10.90 6.48
CA SER A 249 4.00 11.19 7.82
C SER A 249 2.98 10.76 8.87
N LEU A 250 3.43 10.16 9.97
CA LEU A 250 2.58 9.76 11.10
C LEU A 250 2.91 10.61 12.31
N ARG A 251 1.89 11.29 12.85
CA ARG A 251 2.02 12.22 13.97
C ARG A 251 1.04 11.91 15.10
N THR A 252 1.39 12.38 16.29
CA THR A 252 0.54 12.27 17.49
C THR A 252 0.78 13.43 18.43
N ARG A 253 -0.05 13.54 19.47
CA ARG A 253 0.09 14.58 20.49
C ARG A 253 0.57 14.01 21.82
N VAL A 254 1.26 14.86 22.57
CA VAL A 254 1.55 14.65 23.99
C VAL A 254 0.27 14.78 24.81
N SER A 255 -0.09 13.76 25.57
CA SER A 255 -1.21 13.80 26.51
C SER A 255 -0.81 14.21 27.93
N GLN A 256 0.41 13.88 28.31
CA GLN A 256 0.91 14.17 29.66
C GLN A 256 2.43 14.24 29.70
N VAL A 257 2.95 15.13 30.54
CA VAL A 257 4.37 15.19 30.90
C VAL A 257 4.50 14.84 32.39
N LYS A 258 5.48 13.99 32.71
CA LYS A 258 5.80 13.56 34.09
C LYS A 258 7.29 13.59 34.34
N THR A 259 7.63 13.70 35.64
CA THR A 259 8.98 13.39 36.12
C THR A 259 8.91 12.04 36.86
N LEU A 260 9.86 11.17 36.58
CA LEU A 260 10.05 9.91 37.27
C LEU A 260 11.35 9.98 38.09
N GLU A 261 11.33 9.44 39.29
CA GLU A 261 12.51 9.32 40.12
C GLU A 261 13.29 8.04 39.79
N ALA A 262 14.57 7.99 40.19
CA ALA A 262 15.38 6.78 40.01
C ALA A 262 14.71 5.56 40.65
N GLY A 263 14.66 4.42 39.92
CA GLY A 263 14.04 3.20 40.37
C GLY A 263 12.56 3.03 39.98
N GLU A 264 11.90 4.07 39.48
CA GLU A 264 10.51 3.96 39.00
C GLU A 264 10.42 3.24 37.64
N GLY A 265 9.43 2.37 37.52
CA GLY A 265 9.19 1.59 36.33
C GLY A 265 8.25 2.26 35.33
N VAL A 266 8.44 1.98 34.03
CA VAL A 266 7.63 2.54 32.95
C VAL A 266 6.81 1.45 32.27
N SER A 267 5.50 1.70 32.11
CA SER A 267 4.55 0.88 31.36
C SER A 267 4.40 -0.56 31.87
N TYR A 268 3.73 -1.41 31.10
CA TYR A 268 3.43 -2.79 31.48
C TYR A 268 4.69 -3.63 31.69
N GLY A 269 4.73 -4.33 32.82
CA GLY A 269 5.84 -5.22 33.17
C GLY A 269 7.12 -4.50 33.54
N HIS A 270 7.09 -3.17 33.66
CA HIS A 270 8.24 -2.34 34.04
C HIS A 270 9.52 -2.75 33.32
N THR A 271 9.44 -2.96 31.99
CA THR A 271 10.57 -3.40 31.16
C THR A 271 11.63 -2.30 30.99
N PHE A 272 11.33 -1.10 31.42
CA PHE A 272 12.25 0.01 31.62
C PHE A 272 12.12 0.49 33.07
N ILE A 273 13.25 0.64 33.74
CA ILE A 273 13.36 1.25 35.08
C ILE A 273 14.20 2.52 34.93
N ALA A 274 13.71 3.64 35.46
CA ALA A 274 14.42 4.92 35.39
C ALA A 274 15.76 4.82 36.14
N PRO A 275 16.91 4.95 35.44
CA PRO A 275 18.24 4.83 36.08
C PRO A 275 18.60 6.08 36.89
N ARG A 276 17.94 7.18 36.66
CA ARG A 276 18.10 8.49 37.28
C ARG A 276 16.75 9.22 37.23
N ARG A 277 16.65 10.38 37.82
CA ARG A 277 15.52 11.26 37.60
C ARG A 277 15.43 11.65 36.14
N ILE A 278 14.29 11.39 35.50
CA ILE A 278 14.02 11.64 34.06
C ILE A 278 12.70 12.38 33.87
N LYS A 279 12.58 13.11 32.75
CA LYS A 279 11.29 13.63 32.28
C LYS A 279 10.74 12.74 31.19
N THR A 280 9.46 12.43 31.25
CA THR A 280 8.78 11.59 30.24
C THR A 280 7.57 12.31 29.68
N ALA A 281 7.25 12.01 28.41
CA ALA A 281 5.98 12.38 27.80
C ALA A 281 5.19 11.12 27.40
N THR A 282 3.88 11.14 27.62
CA THR A 282 2.95 10.14 27.15
C THR A 282 2.34 10.62 25.84
N LEU A 283 2.39 9.80 24.80
CA LEU A 283 1.85 10.08 23.49
C LEU A 283 0.54 9.35 23.23
N CYS A 284 -0.39 9.99 22.52
CA CYS A 284 -1.76 9.51 22.23
C CYS A 284 -1.82 8.50 21.08
N ILE A 285 -0.89 7.54 20.99
CA ILE A 285 -0.84 6.51 19.96
C ILE A 285 -0.24 5.23 20.53
N GLY A 286 -0.77 4.07 20.11
CA GLY A 286 -0.29 2.78 20.56
C GLY A 286 -0.49 1.68 19.51
N TYR A 287 -0.42 0.40 19.95
CA TYR A 287 -0.47 -0.71 18.99
C TYR A 287 -1.84 -0.88 18.31
N ALA A 288 -2.94 -0.43 18.88
CA ALA A 288 -4.26 -0.46 18.24
C ALA A 288 -4.39 0.61 17.13
N ASP A 289 -3.42 1.53 17.04
CA ASP A 289 -3.30 2.50 15.96
C ASP A 289 -2.36 2.02 14.84
N GLY A 290 -1.70 0.86 15.06
CA GLY A 290 -0.81 0.23 14.08
C GLY A 290 0.67 0.27 14.43
N LEU A 291 1.06 0.78 15.60
CA LEU A 291 2.48 0.74 16.00
C LEU A 291 2.91 -0.68 16.38
N PRO A 292 4.02 -1.20 15.82
CA PRO A 292 4.55 -2.49 16.24
C PRO A 292 4.96 -2.49 17.72
N ILE A 293 4.47 -3.46 18.51
CA ILE A 293 4.87 -3.63 19.92
C ILE A 293 6.38 -3.87 20.05
N SER A 294 7.01 -4.45 19.02
CA SER A 294 8.45 -4.73 18.97
C SER A 294 9.33 -3.46 19.01
N LEU A 295 8.76 -2.29 18.81
CA LEU A 295 9.46 -1.00 19.03
C LEU A 295 9.64 -0.65 20.51
N SER A 296 9.03 -1.39 21.44
CA SER A 296 9.16 -1.18 22.89
C SER A 296 10.64 -1.21 23.31
N ASN A 297 11.12 -0.14 23.96
CA ASN A 297 12.52 0.07 24.34
C ASN A 297 13.54 0.08 23.17
N ARG A 298 13.09 0.18 21.91
CA ARG A 298 13.99 0.07 20.73
C ARG A 298 13.87 1.24 19.76
N GLY A 299 12.69 1.79 19.62
CA GLY A 299 12.41 2.89 18.70
C GLY A 299 12.41 4.24 19.40
N GLY A 300 12.09 5.27 18.64
CA GLY A 300 11.89 6.62 19.15
C GLY A 300 11.09 7.46 18.17
N VAL A 301 10.84 8.69 18.56
CA VAL A 301 10.08 9.68 17.79
C VAL A 301 10.87 10.98 17.73
N ILE A 302 10.44 11.91 16.90
CA ILE A 302 10.99 13.28 16.90
C ILE A 302 9.95 14.19 17.54
N ILE A 303 10.41 15.04 18.46
CA ILE A 303 9.61 16.09 19.07
C ILE A 303 10.46 17.35 19.22
N LYS A 304 9.94 18.49 18.79
CA LYS A 304 10.67 19.77 18.76
C LYS A 304 12.04 19.68 18.10
N GLY A 305 12.14 18.93 16.99
CA GLY A 305 13.38 18.73 16.25
C GLY A 305 14.44 17.87 16.94
N LYS A 306 14.09 17.18 18.05
CA LYS A 306 15.00 16.29 18.78
C LYS A 306 14.45 14.87 18.84
N TYR A 307 15.34 13.87 18.84
CA TYR A 307 14.98 12.46 18.97
C TYR A 307 14.67 12.11 20.43
N ALA A 308 13.55 11.43 20.65
CA ALA A 308 13.07 10.99 21.97
C ALA A 308 12.83 9.46 21.93
N PRO A 309 13.61 8.66 22.69
CA PRO A 309 13.47 7.21 22.72
C PRO A 309 12.18 6.74 23.41
N ILE A 310 11.63 5.62 22.93
CA ILE A 310 10.47 4.95 23.54
C ILE A 310 10.92 4.22 24.81
N LEU A 311 10.21 4.46 25.92
CA LEU A 311 10.45 3.84 27.21
C LEU A 311 9.38 2.82 27.57
N GLY A 312 9.80 1.62 27.92
CA GLY A 312 8.90 0.55 28.32
C GLY A 312 8.08 -0.01 27.15
N ARG A 313 7.05 -0.79 27.48
CA ARG A 313 6.17 -1.40 26.49
C ARG A 313 5.19 -0.39 25.89
N ILE A 314 5.02 -0.42 24.58
CA ILE A 314 3.94 0.29 23.90
C ILE A 314 2.60 -0.31 24.37
N CYS A 315 1.68 0.55 24.81
CA CYS A 315 0.34 0.19 25.24
C CYS A 315 -0.63 0.15 24.04
N MET A 316 -1.88 -0.22 24.30
CA MET A 316 -2.92 -0.25 23.27
C MET A 316 -3.12 1.12 22.60
N ASP A 317 -3.21 2.18 23.41
CA ASP A 317 -3.63 3.52 22.97
C ASP A 317 -2.56 4.59 23.21
N GLN A 318 -1.46 4.24 23.86
CA GLN A 318 -0.44 5.19 24.33
C GLN A 318 0.96 4.57 24.30
N MET A 319 1.98 5.43 24.21
CA MET A 319 3.37 5.08 24.47
C MET A 319 4.07 6.20 25.25
N ILE A 320 5.15 5.86 25.92
CA ILE A 320 5.93 6.79 26.74
C ILE A 320 7.29 7.01 26.10
N ILE A 321 7.76 8.24 26.09
CA ILE A 321 9.07 8.64 25.55
C ILE A 321 9.90 9.40 26.59
N ASP A 322 11.22 9.33 26.48
CA ASP A 322 12.15 10.15 27.25
C ASP A 322 12.30 11.53 26.63
N ILE A 323 12.01 12.57 27.40
CA ILE A 323 12.16 13.96 27.00
C ILE A 323 13.13 14.71 27.91
N SER A 324 14.00 14.00 28.64
CA SER A 324 14.91 14.62 29.62
C SER A 324 15.85 15.67 29.03
N GLU A 325 16.21 15.48 27.76
CA GLU A 325 17.13 16.39 27.03
C GLU A 325 16.37 17.34 26.08
N ILE A 326 15.04 17.45 26.24
CA ILE A 326 14.18 18.26 25.37
C ILE A 326 13.44 19.29 26.23
N ASP A 327 13.74 20.55 26.03
CA ASP A 327 13.16 21.64 26.79
C ASP A 327 11.71 21.94 26.35
N ASP A 328 10.93 22.49 27.27
CA ASP A 328 9.60 23.06 27.06
C ASP A 328 8.58 22.14 26.38
N VAL A 329 8.74 20.82 26.51
CA VAL A 329 7.70 19.88 26.07
C VAL A 329 6.50 19.96 26.99
N GLN A 330 5.31 20.12 26.42
CA GLN A 330 4.04 20.26 27.15
C GLN A 330 2.93 19.45 26.48
N THR A 331 1.84 19.28 27.23
CA THR A 331 0.60 18.66 26.72
C THR A 331 0.08 19.41 25.50
N GLY A 332 -0.29 18.67 24.44
CA GLY A 332 -0.70 19.20 23.15
C GLY A 332 0.43 19.29 22.11
N ASP A 333 1.70 19.28 22.53
CA ASP A 333 2.82 19.27 21.56
C ASP A 333 2.74 18.07 20.62
N VAL A 334 3.19 18.27 19.38
CA VAL A 334 3.17 17.25 18.34
C VAL A 334 4.48 16.47 18.33
N ALA A 335 4.37 15.15 18.29
CA ALA A 335 5.49 14.23 18.06
C ALA A 335 5.33 13.56 16.71
N THR A 336 6.44 13.40 15.97
CA THR A 336 6.54 12.76 14.67
C THR A 336 7.08 11.35 14.84
N ILE A 337 6.29 10.34 14.44
CA ILE A 337 6.64 8.93 14.52
C ILE A 337 7.28 8.48 13.22
N ILE A 338 6.69 8.89 12.10
CA ILE A 338 7.21 8.70 10.74
C ILE A 338 7.18 10.08 10.07
N GLY A 339 8.26 10.44 9.40
CA GLY A 339 8.37 11.71 8.68
C GLY A 339 9.49 12.59 9.22
N ARG A 340 9.45 13.85 8.82
CA ARG A 340 10.47 14.87 9.15
C ARG A 340 9.96 15.83 10.23
N ASP A 341 10.85 16.22 11.13
CA ASP A 341 10.69 17.35 12.03
C ASP A 341 12.06 18.05 12.20
N GLY A 342 12.17 19.28 11.75
CA GLY A 342 13.44 19.97 11.61
C GLY A 342 14.38 19.24 10.65
N GLU A 343 15.62 19.02 11.09
CA GLU A 343 16.64 18.29 10.31
C GLU A 343 16.54 16.77 10.46
N LEU A 344 15.78 16.27 11.44
CA LEU A 344 15.66 14.86 11.71
C LEU A 344 14.55 14.22 10.86
N VAL A 345 14.77 12.95 10.50
CA VAL A 345 13.81 12.11 9.77
C VAL A 345 13.77 10.74 10.41
N VAL A 346 12.57 10.21 10.61
CA VAL A 346 12.33 8.79 10.88
C VAL A 346 11.56 8.22 9.69
N THR A 347 12.15 7.30 8.96
CA THR A 347 11.55 6.70 7.77
C THR A 347 10.69 5.49 8.12
N VAL A 348 9.81 5.08 7.19
CA VAL A 348 9.07 3.82 7.27
C VAL A 348 10.04 2.62 7.35
N ASP A 349 11.17 2.70 6.61
CA ASP A 349 12.19 1.65 6.59
C ASP A 349 12.94 1.55 7.91
N ASP A 350 13.23 2.67 8.60
CA ASP A 350 13.80 2.65 9.96
C ASP A 350 12.89 1.90 10.94
N ILE A 351 11.59 2.20 10.89
CA ILE A 351 10.59 1.51 11.72
C ILE A 351 10.52 0.03 11.36
N ALA A 352 10.47 -0.30 10.07
CA ALA A 352 10.41 -1.68 9.59
C ALA A 352 11.62 -2.50 10.05
N LYS A 353 12.82 -1.94 9.94
CA LYS A 353 14.07 -2.56 10.40
C LYS A 353 14.08 -2.81 11.91
N LEU A 354 13.67 -1.83 12.71
CA LEU A 354 13.56 -1.96 14.16
C LEU A 354 12.48 -2.98 14.57
N ALA A 355 11.42 -3.10 13.79
CA ALA A 355 10.31 -4.02 14.04
C ALA A 355 10.53 -5.43 13.46
N ASP A 356 11.66 -5.68 12.78
CA ASP A 356 11.98 -6.94 12.10
C ASP A 356 10.91 -7.34 11.06
N THR A 357 10.56 -6.38 10.19
CA THR A 357 9.54 -6.53 9.16
C THR A 357 9.87 -5.70 7.92
N ILE A 358 8.92 -5.58 7.00
CA ILE A 358 9.05 -4.81 5.75
C ILE A 358 8.22 -3.51 5.80
N ASN A 359 8.61 -2.51 5.03
CA ASN A 359 7.93 -1.21 4.96
C ASN A 359 6.44 -1.33 4.60
N TYR A 360 6.05 -2.28 3.74
CA TYR A 360 4.64 -2.59 3.44
C TYR A 360 3.83 -2.88 4.72
N ASN A 361 4.39 -3.68 5.64
CA ASN A 361 3.70 -4.06 6.87
C ASN A 361 3.45 -2.85 7.77
N ILE A 362 4.42 -1.93 7.84
CA ILE A 362 4.29 -0.70 8.65
C ILE A 362 3.15 0.18 8.14
N VAL A 363 3.16 0.53 6.84
CA VAL A 363 2.14 1.43 6.31
C VAL A 363 0.74 0.80 6.25
N CYS A 364 0.64 -0.49 5.86
CA CYS A 364 -0.63 -1.22 5.88
C CYS A 364 -1.17 -1.43 7.31
N GLY A 365 -0.30 -1.41 8.32
CA GLY A 365 -0.66 -1.55 9.72
C GLY A 365 -1.33 -0.31 10.33
N ILE A 366 -1.24 0.87 9.69
CA ILE A 366 -1.85 2.10 10.22
C ILE A 366 -3.36 1.93 10.32
N GLY A 367 -3.86 1.89 11.57
CA GLY A 367 -5.22 1.52 11.91
C GLY A 367 -6.28 2.54 11.44
N MET A 368 -7.54 2.09 11.42
CA MET A 368 -8.67 2.95 11.02
C MET A 368 -8.96 4.09 11.98
N ARG A 369 -8.45 4.01 13.23
CA ARG A 369 -8.59 5.08 14.23
C ARG A 369 -7.70 6.29 13.97
N VAL A 370 -6.67 6.13 13.14
CA VAL A 370 -5.78 7.22 12.72
C VAL A 370 -6.47 7.98 11.59
N THR A 371 -6.73 9.26 11.79
CA THR A 371 -7.31 10.12 10.75
C THR A 371 -6.30 10.36 9.64
N ARG A 372 -6.72 10.25 8.37
CA ARG A 372 -5.90 10.63 7.21
C ARG A 372 -6.16 12.09 6.90
N VAL A 373 -5.10 12.87 6.81
CA VAL A 373 -5.13 14.29 6.48
C VAL A 373 -4.37 14.46 5.17
N TYR A 374 -5.05 14.90 4.14
CA TYR A 374 -4.47 15.04 2.81
C TYR A 374 -3.95 16.45 2.62
N ILE A 375 -2.67 16.54 2.27
CA ILE A 375 -1.95 17.79 2.09
C ILE A 375 -1.74 18.03 0.60
N LYS A 376 -2.15 19.18 0.11
CA LYS A 376 -1.95 19.61 -1.26
C LYS A 376 -1.53 21.07 -1.28
N ASP A 377 -0.58 21.43 -2.14
CA ASP A 377 0.02 22.77 -2.21
C ASP A 377 0.48 23.29 -0.83
N GLY A 378 1.03 22.36 -0.01
CA GLY A 378 1.52 22.63 1.35
C GLY A 378 0.42 22.96 2.39
N LYS A 379 -0.86 22.70 2.09
CA LYS A 379 -2.00 22.98 2.98
C LYS A 379 -2.88 21.75 3.14
N GLN A 380 -3.60 21.68 4.26
CA GLN A 380 -4.65 20.67 4.41
C GLN A 380 -5.74 20.95 3.38
N ASP A 381 -5.96 19.97 2.49
CA ASP A 381 -7.01 19.99 1.47
C ASP A 381 -8.27 19.28 1.98
N SER A 382 -8.11 18.10 2.57
CA SER A 382 -9.20 17.33 3.15
C SER A 382 -8.72 16.46 4.32
N ALA A 383 -9.66 15.89 5.06
CA ALA A 383 -9.38 14.87 6.07
C ALA A 383 -10.43 13.77 5.98
N TYR A 384 -10.06 12.55 6.36
CA TYR A 384 -10.98 11.41 6.37
C TYR A 384 -10.75 10.53 7.61
N SER A 385 -11.83 10.24 8.31
CA SER A 385 -11.82 9.32 9.45
C SER A 385 -12.77 8.15 9.20
N TYR A 386 -12.28 6.93 9.42
CA TYR A 386 -13.10 5.72 9.30
C TYR A 386 -14.03 5.49 10.50
N VAL A 387 -13.74 6.16 11.62
CA VAL A 387 -14.48 5.99 12.88
C VAL A 387 -15.32 7.21 13.26
N ASN A 388 -15.05 8.37 12.65
CA ASN A 388 -15.83 9.59 12.85
C ASN A 388 -16.39 10.07 11.49
N PRO A 389 -17.69 9.84 11.21
CA PRO A 389 -18.28 10.18 9.92
C PRO A 389 -18.40 11.69 9.66
N ASP A 390 -18.24 12.54 10.69
CA ASP A 390 -18.29 14.00 10.54
C ASP A 390 -16.99 14.56 9.94
N ILE A 391 -15.93 13.74 9.88
CA ILE A 391 -14.64 14.07 9.26
C ILE A 391 -14.57 13.37 7.89
N ARG A 392 -14.94 14.09 6.83
CA ARG A 392 -14.95 13.58 5.44
C ARG A 392 -14.40 14.61 4.45
#